data_acea91ee6be662843692d7b73092ca62
#
_entry.id   acea91ee6be662843692d7b73092ca62
#
_cell.length_a   1.000
_cell.length_b   1.000
_cell.length_c   1.000
_cell.angle_alpha   90.00
_cell.angle_beta   90.00
_cell.angle_gamma   90.00
#
_symmetry.space_group_name_H-M   'P 1'
#
loop_
_entity.id
_entity.type
_entity.pdbx_description
1 polymer ?
#
loop_
_entity_poly.entity_id
_entity_poly.type
_entity_poly.pdbx_seq_one_letter_code
_entity_poly.pdbx_strand_id
1 'polypeptide(L)'
;MRSALLATLAFAAAASPASFAIGPAGIVGPPPTPLTIVVVRHAEKASDTARDPELSDAGHARARALAAALRDEPLVAAWSSDFRRTRQTAEPAAQAHGLDVRTYDAALPAEEFARQLRRANDSGFVLVVGHSNTVPGIVAALCGCEVDPIDESVYGGRYDVRFDADGRATLTVSHFPA
;
A
#
# COMPACT_ATOMS: atom_id res chain seq x y z
N MET A 1 -73.70 -1.84 67.59
CA MET A 1 -72.94 -0.66 67.09
C MET A 1 -71.47 -0.99 67.04
N ARG A 2 -70.96 -1.36 65.91
CA ARG A 2 -69.54 -1.68 65.71
C ARG A 2 -69.01 -0.92 64.46
N SER A 3 -68.16 0.08 64.72
CA SER A 3 -67.52 0.89 63.73
C SER A 3 -66.36 0.13 63.14
N ALA A 4 -66.31 -0.05 61.83
CA ALA A 4 -65.18 -0.63 61.07
C ALA A 4 -64.28 0.49 60.55
N LEU A 5 -63.02 0.53 61.00
CA LEU A 5 -61.98 1.40 60.45
C LEU A 5 -61.43 0.74 59.19
N LEU A 6 -61.52 1.40 58.04
CA LEU A 6 -60.76 1.07 56.83
C LEU A 6 -59.37 1.70 56.90
N ALA A 7 -58.34 0.85 56.87
CA ALA A 7 -56.99 1.31 56.72
C ALA A 7 -56.61 1.27 55.23
N THR A 8 -56.33 2.41 54.62
CA THR A 8 -55.81 2.57 53.27
C THR A 8 -54.29 2.43 53.29
N LEU A 9 -53.78 1.34 52.68
CA LEU A 9 -52.32 1.14 52.39
C LEU A 9 -51.95 1.96 51.15
N ALA A 10 -51.09 2.95 51.32
CA ALA A 10 -50.45 3.66 50.22
C ALA A 10 -49.20 2.86 49.75
N PHE A 11 -49.22 2.39 48.52
CA PHE A 11 -48.05 1.77 47.88
C PHE A 11 -47.15 2.84 47.26
N ALA A 12 -46.00 3.10 47.87
CA ALA A 12 -44.99 3.99 47.31
C ALA A 12 -44.16 3.22 46.28
N ALA A 13 -44.30 3.52 44.98
CA ALA A 13 -43.46 2.99 43.91
C ALA A 13 -42.09 3.71 43.93
N ALA A 14 -41.06 3.03 44.35
CA ALA A 14 -39.68 3.50 44.25
C ALA A 14 -39.20 3.38 42.80
N ALA A 15 -39.04 4.50 42.10
CA ALA A 15 -38.38 4.56 40.80
C ALA A 15 -36.87 4.49 41.01
N SER A 16 -36.24 3.40 40.60
CA SER A 16 -34.77 3.27 40.54
C SER A 16 -34.22 4.11 39.39
N PRO A 17 -33.20 4.95 39.59
CA PRO A 17 -32.56 5.64 38.50
C PRO A 17 -31.73 4.61 37.68
N ALA A 18 -31.98 4.50 36.38
CA ALA A 18 -31.16 3.76 35.47
C ALA A 18 -29.78 4.43 35.33
N SER A 19 -28.75 3.87 35.95
CA SER A 19 -27.38 4.28 35.75
C SER A 19 -26.95 3.89 34.31
N PHE A 20 -26.91 4.87 33.42
CA PHE A 20 -26.22 4.72 32.14
C PHE A 20 -24.71 4.68 32.43
N ALA A 21 -24.14 3.49 32.41
CA ALA A 21 -22.69 3.33 32.38
C ALA A 21 -22.16 3.82 31.02
N ILE A 22 -21.56 5.00 30.99
CA ILE A 22 -20.73 5.46 29.86
C ILE A 22 -19.51 4.58 29.89
N GLY A 23 -19.46 3.58 28.97
CA GLY A 23 -18.26 2.79 28.75
C GLY A 23 -17.12 3.70 28.32
N PRO A 24 -15.83 3.32 28.58
CA PRO A 24 -14.69 4.12 28.17
C PRO A 24 -14.78 4.36 26.67
N ALA A 25 -14.73 5.65 26.25
CA ALA A 25 -14.63 6.01 24.85
C ALA A 25 -13.41 5.31 24.28
N GLY A 26 -13.63 4.30 23.42
CA GLY A 26 -12.55 3.61 22.73
C GLY A 26 -11.71 4.66 22.02
N ILE A 27 -10.41 4.67 22.26
CA ILE A 27 -9.46 5.51 21.55
C ILE A 27 -9.51 5.01 20.09
N VAL A 28 -10.32 5.69 19.26
CA VAL A 28 -10.32 5.47 17.81
C VAL A 28 -9.01 6.06 17.33
N GLY A 29 -8.03 5.19 17.02
CA GLY A 29 -6.79 5.59 16.39
C GLY A 29 -7.08 6.28 15.05
N PRO A 30 -6.11 6.99 14.47
CA PRO A 30 -6.28 7.56 13.13
C PRO A 30 -6.67 6.43 12.16
N PRO A 31 -7.53 6.72 11.16
CA PRO A 31 -7.92 5.71 10.18
C PRO A 31 -6.66 5.14 9.51
N PRO A 32 -6.62 3.84 9.20
CA PRO A 32 -5.47 3.23 8.54
C PRO A 32 -5.21 3.93 7.20
N THR A 33 -3.94 4.14 6.89
CA THR A 33 -3.53 4.70 5.60
C THR A 33 -4.03 3.78 4.49
N PRO A 34 -4.75 4.29 3.48
CA PRO A 34 -5.20 3.47 2.35
C PRO A 34 -4.03 2.74 1.69
N LEU A 35 -4.26 1.53 1.16
CA LEU A 35 -3.24 0.81 0.41
C LEU A 35 -2.90 1.58 -0.87
N THR A 36 -1.62 1.83 -1.10
CA THR A 36 -1.08 2.37 -2.34
C THR A 36 0.03 1.46 -2.86
N ILE A 37 -0.11 0.93 -4.05
CA ILE A 37 0.93 0.13 -4.70
C ILE A 37 1.63 1.02 -5.72
N VAL A 38 2.92 1.30 -5.45
CA VAL A 38 3.81 2.10 -6.29
C VAL A 38 4.56 1.15 -7.20
N VAL A 39 4.28 1.20 -8.50
CA VAL A 39 4.94 0.36 -9.50
C VAL A 39 5.87 1.21 -10.33
N VAL A 40 7.13 0.77 -10.46
CA VAL A 40 8.16 1.47 -11.24
C VAL A 40 8.95 0.48 -12.09
N ARG A 41 9.47 0.94 -13.22
CA ARG A 41 10.51 0.24 -13.96
C ARG A 41 11.85 0.37 -13.25
N HIS A 42 12.73 -0.65 -13.35
CA HIS A 42 14.12 -0.53 -12.90
C HIS A 42 14.81 0.71 -13.51
N ALA A 43 15.77 1.25 -12.80
CA ALA A 43 16.59 2.38 -13.26
C ALA A 43 17.61 1.97 -14.34
N GLU A 44 18.41 2.91 -14.82
CA GLU A 44 19.33 2.75 -15.95
C GLU A 44 20.35 1.63 -15.72
N LYS A 45 20.51 0.78 -16.73
CA LYS A 45 21.47 -0.32 -16.74
C LYS A 45 22.89 0.18 -17.04
N ALA A 46 23.90 -0.47 -16.46
CA ALA A 46 25.32 -0.21 -16.76
C ALA A 46 25.73 -0.71 -18.16
N SER A 47 25.06 -1.75 -18.66
CA SER A 47 25.35 -2.36 -19.97
C SER A 47 24.10 -3.00 -20.54
N ASP A 48 23.93 -2.92 -21.86
CA ASP A 48 22.86 -3.61 -22.59
C ASP A 48 23.26 -5.01 -23.08
N THR A 49 24.54 -5.36 -23.02
CA THR A 49 25.07 -6.62 -23.52
C THR A 49 25.13 -7.72 -22.45
N ALA A 50 25.14 -7.37 -21.17
CA ALA A 50 25.13 -8.33 -20.08
C ALA A 50 23.72 -8.93 -19.89
N ARG A 51 23.66 -10.24 -19.60
CA ARG A 51 22.38 -10.93 -19.33
C ARG A 51 21.66 -10.38 -18.11
N ASP A 52 22.39 -10.03 -17.05
CA ASP A 52 21.87 -9.46 -15.81
C ASP A 52 22.75 -8.29 -15.34
N PRO A 53 22.69 -7.13 -16.03
CA PRO A 53 23.52 -5.99 -15.69
C PRO A 53 23.09 -5.35 -14.36
N GLU A 54 24.08 -4.75 -13.71
CA GLU A 54 23.85 -3.82 -12.58
C GLU A 54 23.30 -2.48 -13.09
N LEU A 55 22.94 -1.62 -12.15
CA LEU A 55 22.64 -0.22 -12.45
C LEU A 55 23.93 0.53 -12.86
N SER A 56 23.76 1.50 -13.75
CA SER A 56 24.77 2.53 -14.01
C SER A 56 24.80 3.55 -12.85
N ASP A 57 25.78 4.47 -12.89
CA ASP A 57 25.83 5.58 -11.93
C ASP A 57 24.55 6.43 -11.95
N ALA A 58 24.00 6.68 -13.15
CA ALA A 58 22.72 7.34 -13.33
C ALA A 58 21.57 6.51 -12.72
N GLY A 59 21.58 5.18 -12.93
CA GLY A 59 20.61 4.28 -12.31
C GLY A 59 20.68 4.28 -10.80
N HIS A 60 21.86 4.29 -10.21
CA HIS A 60 22.03 4.43 -8.76
C HIS A 60 21.54 5.79 -8.24
N ALA A 61 21.78 6.88 -9.00
CA ALA A 61 21.24 8.19 -8.64
C ALA A 61 19.71 8.19 -8.64
N ARG A 62 19.09 7.59 -9.68
CA ARG A 62 17.63 7.44 -9.79
C ARG A 62 17.04 6.56 -8.68
N ALA A 63 17.70 5.47 -8.30
CA ALA A 63 17.28 4.62 -7.19
C ALA A 63 17.26 5.39 -5.85
N ARG A 64 18.27 6.26 -5.62
CA ARG A 64 18.28 7.15 -4.45
C ARG A 64 17.19 8.23 -4.53
N ALA A 65 16.89 8.75 -5.72
CA ALA A 65 15.78 9.71 -5.91
C ALA A 65 14.41 9.05 -5.63
N LEU A 66 14.22 7.80 -6.05
CA LEU A 66 13.04 7.03 -5.69
C LEU A 66 12.92 6.86 -4.16
N ALA A 67 14.01 6.51 -3.49
CA ALA A 67 14.04 6.40 -2.03
C ALA A 67 13.70 7.73 -1.34
N ALA A 68 14.21 8.84 -1.87
CA ALA A 68 13.88 10.18 -1.35
C ALA A 68 12.40 10.53 -1.55
N ALA A 69 11.82 10.16 -2.70
CA ALA A 69 10.41 10.39 -3.01
C ALA A 69 9.45 9.52 -2.17
N LEU A 70 9.94 8.43 -1.59
CA LEU A 70 9.16 7.53 -0.72
C LEU A 70 9.49 7.71 0.77
N ARG A 71 10.38 8.62 1.15
CA ARG A 71 10.90 8.74 2.52
C ARG A 71 9.82 8.94 3.58
N ASP A 72 8.85 9.79 3.29
CA ASP A 72 7.80 10.18 4.23
C ASP A 72 6.52 9.33 4.08
N GLU A 73 6.55 8.37 3.14
CA GLU A 73 5.44 7.45 2.93
C GLU A 73 5.57 6.24 3.86
N PRO A 74 4.48 5.71 4.42
CA PRO A 74 4.52 4.51 5.28
C PRO A 74 4.73 3.26 4.41
N LEU A 75 5.96 3.06 3.91
CA LEU A 75 6.33 1.89 3.12
C LEU A 75 6.33 0.64 4.00
N VAL A 76 5.53 -0.36 3.63
CA VAL A 76 5.32 -1.60 4.39
C VAL A 76 5.89 -2.83 3.70
N ALA A 77 6.16 -2.77 2.40
CA ALA A 77 6.78 -3.85 1.64
C ALA A 77 7.48 -3.32 0.38
N ALA A 78 8.53 -4.00 -0.05
CA ALA A 78 9.23 -3.75 -1.29
C ALA A 78 9.41 -5.07 -2.06
N TRP A 79 9.09 -5.06 -3.34
CA TRP A 79 9.17 -6.22 -4.23
C TRP A 79 9.99 -5.91 -5.47
N SER A 80 10.78 -6.86 -5.93
CA SER A 80 11.48 -6.79 -7.22
C SER A 80 11.45 -8.13 -7.94
N SER A 81 11.60 -8.13 -9.26
CA SER A 81 11.94 -9.35 -9.98
C SER A 81 13.35 -9.81 -9.61
N ASP A 82 13.70 -11.06 -9.93
CA ASP A 82 15.02 -11.63 -9.61
C ASP A 82 16.12 -11.20 -10.59
N PHE A 83 16.31 -9.86 -10.74
CA PHE A 83 17.40 -9.27 -11.51
C PHE A 83 18.15 -8.24 -10.68
N ARG A 84 19.47 -8.12 -10.86
CA ARG A 84 20.33 -7.19 -10.13
C ARG A 84 19.80 -5.75 -10.22
N ARG A 85 19.47 -5.28 -11.42
CA ARG A 85 18.98 -3.93 -11.67
C ARG A 85 17.66 -3.60 -10.96
N THR A 86 16.72 -4.56 -10.87
CA THR A 86 15.45 -4.34 -10.16
C THR A 86 15.64 -4.34 -8.65
N ARG A 87 16.45 -5.25 -8.12
CA ARG A 87 16.80 -5.26 -6.70
C ARG A 87 17.53 -3.98 -6.30
N GLN A 88 18.57 -3.59 -7.04
CA GLN A 88 19.34 -2.37 -6.79
C GLN A 88 18.49 -1.09 -6.89
N THR A 89 17.43 -1.10 -7.69
CA THR A 89 16.47 0.01 -7.74
C THR A 89 15.60 0.07 -6.48
N ALA A 90 15.17 -1.08 -5.95
CA ALA A 90 14.30 -1.16 -4.78
C ALA A 90 15.05 -0.96 -3.45
N GLU A 91 16.29 -1.42 -3.35
CA GLU A 91 17.07 -1.50 -2.12
C GLU A 91 17.18 -0.18 -1.33
N PRO A 92 17.51 0.98 -1.94
CA PRO A 92 17.64 2.21 -1.17
C PRO A 92 16.34 2.62 -0.46
N ALA A 93 15.18 2.43 -1.11
CA ALA A 93 13.89 2.73 -0.49
C ALA A 93 13.54 1.71 0.60
N ALA A 94 13.75 0.42 0.35
CA ALA A 94 13.52 -0.64 1.34
C ALA A 94 14.38 -0.43 2.59
N GLN A 95 15.69 -0.20 2.43
CA GLN A 95 16.63 0.04 3.54
C GLN A 95 16.25 1.26 4.37
N ALA A 96 15.82 2.36 3.74
CA ALA A 96 15.39 3.57 4.44
C ALA A 96 14.20 3.32 5.38
N HIS A 97 13.41 2.27 5.12
CA HIS A 97 12.25 1.86 5.93
C HIS A 97 12.49 0.59 6.76
N GLY A 98 13.73 0.08 6.80
CA GLY A 98 14.06 -1.14 7.56
C GLY A 98 13.44 -2.42 6.98
N LEU A 99 13.20 -2.45 5.66
CA LEU A 99 12.57 -3.56 4.95
C LEU A 99 13.58 -4.34 4.11
N ASP A 100 13.31 -5.64 3.95
CA ASP A 100 13.96 -6.48 2.95
C ASP A 100 13.20 -6.42 1.63
N VAL A 101 13.93 -6.47 0.50
CA VAL A 101 13.35 -6.59 -0.83
C VAL A 101 12.92 -8.04 -1.07
N ARG A 102 11.62 -8.26 -1.26
CA ARG A 102 11.04 -9.57 -1.61
C ARG A 102 11.14 -9.80 -3.11
N THR A 103 11.40 -11.04 -3.50
CA THR A 103 11.46 -11.40 -4.93
C THR A 103 10.12 -11.95 -5.41
N TYR A 104 9.69 -11.53 -6.61
CA TYR A 104 8.60 -12.15 -7.34
C TYR A 104 9.07 -12.70 -8.68
N ASP A 105 8.38 -13.71 -9.19
CA ASP A 105 8.65 -14.27 -10.52
C ASP A 105 8.07 -13.35 -11.60
N ALA A 106 8.95 -12.76 -12.43
CA ALA A 106 8.55 -11.87 -13.52
C ALA A 106 7.79 -12.60 -14.66
N ALA A 107 7.78 -13.92 -14.68
CA ALA A 107 7.00 -14.74 -15.61
C ALA A 107 5.57 -15.01 -15.10
N LEU A 108 5.28 -14.69 -13.83
CA LEU A 108 3.94 -14.83 -13.26
C LEU A 108 2.95 -13.92 -14.02
N PRO A 109 1.74 -14.39 -14.35
CA PRO A 109 0.70 -13.53 -14.91
C PRO A 109 0.45 -12.30 -14.04
N ALA A 110 0.36 -11.13 -14.69
CA ALA A 110 0.23 -9.84 -13.98
C ALA A 110 -0.97 -9.82 -13.01
N GLU A 111 -2.10 -10.41 -13.40
CA GLU A 111 -3.31 -10.49 -12.59
C GLU A 111 -3.10 -11.35 -11.33
N GLU A 112 -2.29 -12.40 -11.44
CA GLU A 112 -1.99 -13.25 -10.29
C GLU A 112 -1.07 -12.53 -9.30
N PHE A 113 -0.04 -11.86 -9.79
CA PHE A 113 0.83 -11.05 -8.95
C PHE A 113 0.09 -9.88 -8.30
N ALA A 114 -0.80 -9.18 -9.05
CA ALA A 114 -1.64 -8.12 -8.50
C ALA A 114 -2.55 -8.64 -7.35
N ARG A 115 -3.15 -9.83 -7.52
CA ARG A 115 -3.92 -10.48 -6.44
C ARG A 115 -3.06 -10.83 -5.23
N GLN A 116 -1.83 -11.32 -5.45
CA GLN A 116 -0.88 -11.60 -4.37
C GLN A 116 -0.52 -10.35 -3.57
N LEU A 117 -0.20 -9.24 -4.24
CA LEU A 117 0.11 -7.95 -3.61
C LEU A 117 -1.04 -7.45 -2.73
N ARG A 118 -2.28 -7.52 -3.24
CA ARG A 118 -3.47 -7.09 -2.51
C ARG A 118 -3.83 -7.98 -1.32
N ARG A 119 -3.59 -9.30 -1.42
CA ARG A 119 -3.82 -10.22 -0.29
C ARG A 119 -2.77 -10.09 0.81
N ALA A 120 -1.57 -9.68 0.46
CA ALA A 120 -0.45 -9.56 1.39
C ALA A 120 -0.40 -8.22 2.14
N ASN A 121 -1.19 -7.21 1.70
CA ASN A 121 -1.11 -5.86 2.24
C ASN A 121 -2.51 -5.22 2.29
N ASP A 122 -2.88 -4.69 3.45
CA ASP A 122 -4.19 -4.06 3.68
C ASP A 122 -4.10 -2.52 3.71
N SER A 123 -2.91 -1.96 3.94
CA SER A 123 -2.71 -0.51 4.12
C SER A 123 -1.25 -0.13 3.87
N GLY A 124 -0.97 1.17 3.79
CA GLY A 124 0.37 1.71 3.59
C GLY A 124 0.81 1.66 2.13
N PHE A 125 2.10 1.85 1.91
CA PHE A 125 2.71 1.87 0.59
C PHE A 125 3.47 0.58 0.32
N VAL A 126 3.32 0.03 -0.88
CA VAL A 126 4.04 -1.15 -1.37
C VAL A 126 4.80 -0.78 -2.63
N LEU A 127 6.12 -0.88 -2.60
CA LEU A 127 6.96 -0.65 -3.78
C LEU A 127 7.07 -1.94 -4.59
N VAL A 128 6.89 -1.83 -5.91
CA VAL A 128 7.12 -2.90 -6.88
C VAL A 128 8.04 -2.40 -7.98
N VAL A 129 9.17 -3.06 -8.17
CA VAL A 129 10.13 -2.75 -9.23
C VAL A 129 10.12 -3.86 -10.28
N GLY A 130 9.74 -3.50 -11.50
CA GLY A 130 9.66 -4.41 -12.65
C GLY A 130 10.44 -3.91 -13.87
N HIS A 131 9.96 -4.27 -15.06
CA HIS A 131 10.58 -3.99 -16.36
C HIS A 131 9.60 -3.24 -17.28
N SER A 132 10.10 -2.66 -18.37
CA SER A 132 9.26 -1.99 -19.40
C SER A 132 8.11 -2.85 -19.89
N ASN A 133 8.32 -4.16 -20.02
CA ASN A 133 7.33 -5.13 -20.50
C ASN A 133 6.42 -5.72 -19.40
N THR A 134 6.75 -5.57 -18.12
CA THR A 134 5.92 -6.14 -17.03
C THR A 134 5.15 -5.08 -16.26
N VAL A 135 5.71 -3.87 -16.09
CA VAL A 135 5.07 -2.77 -15.34
C VAL A 135 3.69 -2.40 -15.88
N PRO A 136 3.49 -2.19 -17.21
CA PRO A 136 2.15 -1.85 -17.71
C PRO A 136 1.09 -2.90 -17.36
N GLY A 137 1.41 -4.19 -17.53
CA GLY A 137 0.50 -5.29 -17.19
C GLY A 137 0.17 -5.36 -15.70
N ILE A 138 1.16 -5.17 -14.82
CA ILE A 138 0.96 -5.16 -13.36
C ILE A 138 0.04 -3.99 -12.97
N VAL A 139 0.30 -2.79 -13.50
CA VAL A 139 -0.50 -1.60 -13.21
C VAL A 139 -1.93 -1.78 -13.72
N ALA A 140 -2.11 -2.25 -14.97
CA ALA A 140 -3.42 -2.52 -15.55
C ALA A 140 -4.22 -3.53 -14.73
N ALA A 141 -3.57 -4.61 -14.26
CA ALA A 141 -4.21 -5.62 -13.40
C ALA A 141 -4.60 -5.07 -12.01
N LEU A 142 -3.85 -4.10 -11.48
CA LEU A 142 -4.15 -3.45 -10.20
C LEU A 142 -5.29 -2.44 -10.33
N CYS A 143 -5.28 -1.58 -11.36
CA CYS A 143 -6.28 -0.52 -11.51
C CYS A 143 -7.55 -0.96 -12.26
N GLY A 144 -7.51 -2.07 -13.00
CA GLY A 144 -8.59 -2.43 -13.93
C GLY A 144 -8.74 -1.43 -15.07
N CYS A 145 -7.64 -0.79 -15.50
CA CYS A 145 -7.62 0.27 -16.50
C CYS A 145 -6.56 -0.03 -17.59
N GLU A 146 -6.63 0.69 -18.73
CA GLU A 146 -5.61 0.61 -19.77
C GLU A 146 -4.37 1.38 -19.35
N VAL A 147 -3.18 0.84 -19.67
CA VAL A 147 -1.88 1.45 -19.40
C VAL A 147 -1.01 1.34 -20.65
N ASP A 148 -0.50 2.49 -21.10
CA ASP A 148 0.36 2.54 -22.27
C ASP A 148 1.66 1.76 -22.09
N PRO A 149 2.22 1.14 -23.14
CA PRO A 149 3.54 0.53 -23.11
C PRO A 149 4.63 1.53 -22.72
N ILE A 150 5.64 1.05 -22.00
CA ILE A 150 6.79 1.86 -21.62
C ILE A 150 7.90 1.64 -22.63
N ASP A 151 8.34 2.72 -23.31
CA ASP A 151 9.50 2.70 -24.20
C ASP A 151 10.79 2.37 -23.39
N GLU A 152 11.67 1.57 -23.98
CA GLU A 152 12.90 1.13 -23.31
C GLU A 152 13.89 2.26 -22.99
N SER A 153 13.77 3.41 -23.64
CA SER A 153 14.56 4.62 -23.34
C SER A 153 14.00 5.44 -22.18
N VAL A 154 12.74 5.18 -21.75
CA VAL A 154 12.07 5.96 -20.71
C VAL A 154 12.27 5.35 -19.33
N TYR A 155 12.83 6.15 -18.43
CA TYR A 155 13.03 5.82 -17.01
C TYR A 155 12.33 6.84 -16.10
N GLY A 156 12.17 6.51 -14.83
CA GLY A 156 11.62 7.43 -13.83
C GLY A 156 10.09 7.54 -13.80
N GLY A 157 9.37 6.75 -14.61
CA GLY A 157 7.93 6.66 -14.50
C GLY A 157 7.52 6.02 -13.17
N ARG A 158 6.56 6.63 -12.48
CA ARG A 158 5.97 6.15 -11.22
C ARG A 158 4.46 6.02 -11.39
N TYR A 159 3.94 4.85 -11.09
CA TYR A 159 2.53 4.48 -11.20
C TYR A 159 2.00 4.16 -9.81
N ASP A 160 1.23 5.07 -9.23
CA ASP A 160 0.64 4.89 -7.90
C ASP A 160 -0.80 4.40 -8.07
N VAL A 161 -1.05 3.15 -7.71
CA VAL A 161 -2.41 2.59 -7.67
C VAL A 161 -2.89 2.60 -6.23
N ARG A 162 -3.79 3.53 -5.93
CA ARG A 162 -4.39 3.71 -4.59
C ARG A 162 -5.75 3.03 -4.53
N PHE A 163 -5.99 2.30 -3.45
CA PHE A 163 -7.27 1.65 -3.16
C PHE A 163 -8.01 2.41 -2.06
N ASP A 164 -9.27 2.76 -2.31
CA ASP A 164 -10.17 3.32 -1.29
C ASP A 164 -10.73 2.23 -0.37
N ALA A 165 -11.55 2.64 0.61
CA ALA A 165 -12.18 1.72 1.57
C ALA A 165 -13.13 0.71 0.90
N ASP A 166 -13.70 1.05 -0.26
CA ASP A 166 -14.57 0.16 -1.04
C ASP A 166 -13.77 -0.75 -1.98
N GLY A 167 -12.43 -0.63 -1.98
CA GLY A 167 -11.52 -1.40 -2.82
C GLY A 167 -11.43 -0.91 -4.27
N ARG A 168 -11.97 0.28 -4.59
CA ARG A 168 -11.82 0.91 -5.90
C ARG A 168 -10.41 1.44 -6.07
N ALA A 169 -9.84 1.18 -7.25
CA ALA A 169 -8.51 1.64 -7.59
C ALA A 169 -8.53 3.00 -8.30
N THR A 170 -7.58 3.85 -7.97
CA THR A 170 -7.28 5.10 -8.69
C THR A 170 -5.81 5.08 -9.09
N LEU A 171 -5.52 5.29 -10.37
CA LEU A 171 -4.15 5.39 -10.90
C LEU A 171 -3.73 6.85 -10.98
N THR A 172 -2.56 7.16 -10.44
CA THR A 172 -1.84 8.42 -10.65
C THR A 172 -0.49 8.11 -11.29
N VAL A 173 -0.18 8.79 -12.39
CA VAL A 173 1.10 8.65 -13.08
C VAL A 173 1.92 9.92 -12.85
N SER A 174 3.16 9.74 -12.42
CA SER A 174 4.12 10.83 -12.19
C SER A 174 5.52 10.40 -12.59
N HIS A 175 6.50 11.28 -12.43
CA HIS A 175 7.89 10.99 -12.70
C HIS A 175 8.76 11.43 -11.52
N PHE A 176 9.77 10.63 -11.21
CA PHE A 176 10.83 11.02 -10.29
C PHE A 176 12.15 11.25 -11.06
N PRO A 177 12.91 12.31 -10.74
CA PRO A 177 14.13 12.65 -11.45
C PRO A 177 15.25 11.62 -11.22
N ALA A 178 16.34 11.77 -12.00
CA ALA A 178 17.61 11.06 -11.75
C ALA A 178 18.42 11.79 -10.67
#